data_202fa4bf14611db518a9812319e94c24
#
_entry.id   202fa4bf14611db518a9812319e94c24
#
_cell.length_a   1.000
_cell.length_b   1.000
_cell.length_c   1.000
_cell.angle_alpha   90.00
_cell.angle_beta   90.00
_cell.angle_gamma   90.00
#
_symmetry.space_group_name_H-M   'P 1'
#
loop_
_entity.id
_entity.type
_entity.pdbx_description
1 polymer ?
#
loop_
_entity_poly.entity_id
_entity_poly.type
_entity_poly.pdbx_seq_one_letter_code
_entity_poly.pdbx_strand_id
1 'polypeptide(L)'
;MKVTKKVFVQSLVIEVTRLCNANCEHCLRGKAECGTIKESTIKNLLKNIDGISTITFSGGEPTLNLEAVEQTLKICKELDIYVGSIYIVTNGVKYNPNLIPLMNEWLEYCYSCDYGTNDLSKLDDYLENSSFGLSLSIDKYHPKLDERSNLYRIVKYYNNQKEHYGNDGINNPKYVMQEGNAKNNNSYKFGGRFLDKFNFQFSFEEYEEELNVDELYCNIYGEITPCCDMSYDTQRNFQKVFGNNNVNELLLEAIVTKYNEKEMDYSSLIEKKKAS
;
A
#
# COMPACT_ATOMS: atom_id res chain seq x y z
N MET A 1 28.26 -17.38 -9.79
CA MET A 1 27.40 -16.52 -8.95
C MET A 1 26.26 -16.10 -9.85
N LYS A 2 25.01 -16.43 -9.53
CA LYS A 2 23.87 -15.80 -10.21
C LYS A 2 23.91 -14.31 -9.85
N VAL A 3 24.02 -13.46 -10.82
CA VAL A 3 23.87 -12.02 -10.64
C VAL A 3 22.40 -11.83 -10.22
N THR A 4 22.17 -11.33 -9.02
CA THR A 4 20.83 -10.94 -8.59
C THR A 4 20.42 -9.73 -9.42
N LYS A 5 19.26 -9.79 -10.07
CA LYS A 5 18.73 -8.69 -10.86
C LYS A 5 18.44 -7.50 -9.97
N LYS A 6 18.58 -6.29 -10.51
CA LYS A 6 18.02 -5.08 -9.90
C LYS A 6 16.50 -5.14 -9.95
N VAL A 7 15.85 -4.82 -8.85
CA VAL A 7 14.40 -4.86 -8.74
C VAL A 7 13.85 -3.44 -8.59
N PHE A 8 12.97 -3.06 -9.52
CA PHE A 8 12.24 -1.81 -9.49
C PHE A 8 10.75 -2.10 -9.30
N VAL A 9 10.08 -1.35 -8.42
CA VAL A 9 8.66 -1.50 -8.12
C VAL A 9 7.93 -0.20 -8.42
N GLN A 10 6.94 -0.24 -9.31
CA GLN A 10 6.13 0.94 -9.62
C GLN A 10 5.25 1.35 -8.43
N SER A 11 4.48 0.43 -7.89
CA SER A 11 3.57 0.66 -6.77
C SER A 11 3.83 -0.36 -5.66
N LEU A 12 4.48 0.07 -4.59
CA LEU A 12 4.70 -0.73 -3.39
C LEU A 12 3.70 -0.34 -2.32
N VAL A 13 2.82 -1.27 -1.93
CA VAL A 13 1.92 -1.09 -0.78
C VAL A 13 2.47 -1.82 0.44
N ILE A 14 2.73 -1.10 1.52
CA ILE A 14 3.18 -1.66 2.79
C ILE A 14 2.05 -1.61 3.82
N GLU A 15 1.59 -2.77 4.29
CA GLU A 15 0.67 -2.86 5.42
C GLU A 15 1.44 -2.66 6.73
N VAL A 16 1.39 -1.45 7.28
CA VAL A 16 2.18 -1.13 8.49
C VAL A 16 1.54 -1.65 9.77
N THR A 17 0.21 -1.85 9.77
CA THR A 17 -0.54 -2.37 10.93
C THR A 17 -1.90 -2.93 10.53
N ARG A 18 -2.43 -3.87 11.29
CA ARG A 18 -3.82 -4.35 11.22
C ARG A 18 -4.72 -3.73 12.28
N LEU A 19 -4.14 -2.92 13.17
CA LEU A 19 -4.90 -2.12 14.14
C LEU A 19 -5.71 -1.06 13.40
N CYS A 20 -6.95 -0.84 13.84
CA CYS A 20 -7.80 0.24 13.36
C CYS A 20 -8.65 0.79 14.49
N ASN A 21 -8.81 2.10 14.52
CA ASN A 21 -9.67 2.82 15.47
C ASN A 21 -11.08 3.09 14.91
N ALA A 22 -11.40 2.54 13.72
CA ALA A 22 -12.71 2.54 13.10
C ALA A 22 -13.24 1.10 12.94
N ASN A 23 -14.56 0.96 12.80
CA ASN A 23 -15.23 -0.32 12.56
C ASN A 23 -16.20 -0.18 11.39
N CYS A 24 -15.67 0.03 10.21
CA CYS A 24 -16.45 0.31 9.01
C CYS A 24 -17.14 -0.96 8.50
N GLU A 25 -18.45 -0.88 8.25
CA GLU A 25 -19.24 -2.01 7.73
C GLU A 25 -18.82 -2.44 6.31
N HIS A 26 -18.19 -1.54 5.56
CA HIS A 26 -17.73 -1.76 4.19
C HIS A 26 -16.24 -2.10 4.11
N CYS A 27 -15.54 -2.24 5.24
CA CYS A 27 -14.09 -2.40 5.26
C CYS A 27 -13.65 -3.58 4.40
N LEU A 28 -12.82 -3.29 3.39
CA LEU A 28 -12.21 -4.28 2.49
C LEU A 28 -11.38 -5.31 3.26
N ARG A 29 -10.64 -4.88 4.28
CA ARG A 29 -9.79 -5.77 5.09
C ARG A 29 -10.58 -6.71 5.98
N GLY A 30 -11.83 -6.36 6.30
CA GLY A 30 -12.62 -7.06 7.29
C GLY A 30 -12.46 -6.47 8.68
N LYS A 31 -12.64 -7.31 9.70
CA LYS A 31 -12.47 -6.90 11.10
C LYS A 31 -11.01 -6.57 11.40
N ALA A 32 -10.76 -5.47 12.10
CA ALA A 32 -9.41 -5.12 12.56
C ALA A 32 -8.80 -6.26 13.39
N GLU A 33 -7.51 -6.48 13.20
CA GLU A 33 -6.72 -7.52 13.89
C GLU A 33 -5.58 -6.85 14.68
N CYS A 34 -5.03 -7.57 15.65
CA CYS A 34 -3.82 -7.15 16.33
C CYS A 34 -2.61 -7.46 15.44
N GLY A 35 -1.67 -6.54 15.38
CA GLY A 35 -0.39 -6.73 14.72
C GLY A 35 0.11 -5.49 14.00
N THR A 36 1.43 -5.38 14.01
CA THR A 36 2.18 -4.34 13.30
C THR A 36 3.36 -4.99 12.58
N ILE A 37 3.78 -4.39 11.47
CA ILE A 37 4.96 -4.85 10.75
C ILE A 37 6.22 -4.67 11.63
N LYS A 38 7.17 -5.58 11.53
CA LYS A 38 8.45 -5.49 12.21
C LYS A 38 9.46 -4.75 11.35
N GLU A 39 10.34 -3.98 11.98
CA GLU A 39 11.47 -3.33 11.29
C GLU A 39 12.30 -4.32 10.47
N SER A 40 12.57 -5.52 11.02
CA SER A 40 13.28 -6.57 10.29
C SER A 40 12.58 -7.01 9.01
N THR A 41 11.25 -7.01 8.99
CA THR A 41 10.46 -7.34 7.80
C THR A 41 10.56 -6.22 6.76
N ILE A 42 10.46 -4.95 7.17
CA ILE A 42 10.67 -3.80 6.29
C ILE A 42 12.07 -3.85 5.68
N LYS A 43 13.09 -4.10 6.49
CA LYS A 43 14.48 -4.23 6.03
C LYS A 43 14.68 -5.41 5.06
N ASN A 44 14.03 -6.55 5.33
CA ASN A 44 14.07 -7.71 4.43
C ASN A 44 13.37 -7.46 3.10
N LEU A 45 12.28 -6.69 3.10
CA LEU A 45 11.61 -6.26 1.87
C LEU A 45 12.53 -5.32 1.07
N LEU A 46 12.95 -4.22 1.69
CA LEU A 46 13.63 -3.13 1.01
C LEU A 46 15.03 -3.50 0.49
N LYS A 47 15.76 -4.38 1.19
CA LYS A 47 17.08 -4.84 0.69
C LYS A 47 17.02 -5.61 -0.65
N ASN A 48 15.82 -5.99 -1.11
CA ASN A 48 15.60 -6.64 -2.40
C ASN A 48 15.17 -5.66 -3.50
N ILE A 49 15.11 -4.37 -3.21
CA ILE A 49 14.55 -3.36 -4.11
C ILE A 49 15.59 -2.26 -4.32
N ASP A 50 15.83 -1.91 -5.57
CA ASP A 50 16.78 -0.85 -5.96
C ASP A 50 16.08 0.49 -6.17
N GLY A 51 14.78 0.47 -6.53
CA GLY A 51 14.00 1.70 -6.69
C GLY A 51 12.49 1.47 -6.64
N ILE A 52 11.77 2.50 -6.20
CA ILE A 52 10.32 2.47 -6.01
C ILE A 52 9.73 3.78 -6.55
N SER A 53 8.77 3.70 -7.47
CA SER A 53 8.11 4.92 -7.95
C SER A 53 7.17 5.50 -6.89
N THR A 54 6.35 4.66 -6.24
CA THR A 54 5.45 5.13 -5.18
C THR A 54 5.32 4.09 -4.06
N ILE A 55 5.52 4.51 -2.81
CA ILE A 55 5.19 3.71 -1.63
C ILE A 55 3.85 4.17 -1.08
N THR A 56 2.88 3.26 -0.96
CA THR A 56 1.62 3.50 -0.26
C THR A 56 1.64 2.83 1.11
N PHE A 57 1.55 3.62 2.17
CA PHE A 57 1.37 3.09 3.51
C PHE A 57 -0.10 2.83 3.79
N SER A 58 -0.42 1.58 4.10
CA SER A 58 -1.77 1.06 4.27
C SER A 58 -1.86 0.20 5.53
N GLY A 59 -3.03 -0.41 5.74
CA GLY A 59 -3.27 -1.34 6.84
C GLY A 59 -4.70 -1.31 7.33
N GLY A 60 -4.89 -1.42 8.64
CA GLY A 60 -6.11 -1.02 9.29
C GLY A 60 -6.20 0.52 9.30
N GLU A 61 -5.43 1.17 10.16
CA GLU A 61 -5.21 2.62 10.16
C GLU A 61 -3.71 2.91 10.30
N PRO A 62 -3.03 3.32 9.22
CA PRO A 62 -1.57 3.46 9.22
C PRO A 62 -1.05 4.52 10.20
N THR A 63 -1.84 5.56 10.52
CA THR A 63 -1.44 6.61 11.48
C THR A 63 -1.34 6.11 12.92
N LEU A 64 -1.80 4.90 13.21
CA LEU A 64 -1.59 4.23 14.50
C LEU A 64 -0.19 3.61 14.61
N ASN A 65 0.56 3.51 13.52
CA ASN A 65 1.92 2.98 13.48
C ASN A 65 2.85 3.82 12.61
N LEU A 66 2.97 5.11 12.93
CA LEU A 66 3.89 6.02 12.21
C LEU A 66 5.36 5.64 12.41
N GLU A 67 5.68 4.89 13.47
CA GLU A 67 7.03 4.36 13.70
C GLU A 67 7.49 3.48 12.52
N ALA A 68 6.63 2.62 11.99
CA ALA A 68 6.97 1.81 10.82
C ALA A 68 7.18 2.66 9.55
N VAL A 69 6.44 3.77 9.40
CA VAL A 69 6.62 4.72 8.30
C VAL A 69 7.97 5.44 8.41
N GLU A 70 8.35 5.84 9.62
CA GLU A 70 9.66 6.45 9.94
C GLU A 70 10.82 5.46 9.72
N GLN A 71 10.67 4.22 10.20
CA GLN A 71 11.64 3.13 9.99
C GLN A 71 11.85 2.84 8.50
N THR A 72 10.77 2.87 7.70
CA THR A 72 10.87 2.69 6.25
C THR A 72 11.72 3.79 5.61
N LEU A 73 11.51 5.06 5.96
CA LEU A 73 12.32 6.20 5.50
C LEU A 73 13.81 6.02 5.85
N LYS A 74 14.06 5.67 7.11
CA LYS A 74 15.41 5.45 7.60
C LYS A 74 16.13 4.35 6.81
N ILE A 75 15.44 3.23 6.58
CA ILE A 75 16.00 2.10 5.82
C ILE A 75 16.20 2.48 4.35
N CYS A 76 15.30 3.22 3.71
CA CYS A 76 15.48 3.72 2.34
C CYS A 76 16.73 4.60 2.24
N LYS A 77 16.94 5.51 3.20
CA LYS A 77 18.15 6.35 3.28
C LYS A 77 19.41 5.53 3.51
N GLU A 78 19.37 4.52 4.39
CA GLU A 78 20.51 3.63 4.70
C GLU A 78 20.93 2.78 3.49
N LEU A 79 19.99 2.36 2.67
CA LEU A 79 20.22 1.48 1.52
C LEU A 79 20.34 2.24 0.19
N ASP A 80 20.23 3.57 0.21
CA ASP A 80 20.24 4.46 -0.96
C ASP A 80 19.21 4.06 -2.03
N ILE A 81 17.98 3.75 -1.59
CA ILE A 81 16.89 3.30 -2.47
C ILE A 81 16.20 4.53 -3.05
N TYR A 82 16.14 4.62 -4.37
CA TYR A 82 15.31 5.63 -5.02
C TYR A 82 13.83 5.48 -4.64
N VAL A 83 13.20 6.56 -4.17
CA VAL A 83 11.75 6.63 -3.92
C VAL A 83 11.18 7.89 -4.55
N GLY A 84 10.38 7.72 -5.60
CA GLY A 84 9.78 8.86 -6.32
C GLY A 84 8.70 9.57 -5.52
N SER A 85 7.87 8.85 -4.75
CA SER A 85 6.83 9.45 -3.93
C SER A 85 6.32 8.51 -2.84
N ILE A 86 5.63 9.07 -1.84
CA ILE A 86 4.86 8.30 -0.86
C ILE A 86 3.41 8.76 -0.78
N TYR A 87 2.55 7.83 -0.36
CA TYR A 87 1.13 8.08 -0.16
C TYR A 87 0.62 7.41 1.11
N ILE A 88 -0.09 8.14 1.97
CA ILE A 88 -0.71 7.60 3.19
C ILE A 88 -2.22 7.74 3.09
N VAL A 89 -2.95 6.62 3.27
CA VAL A 89 -4.41 6.60 3.32
C VAL A 89 -4.85 6.49 4.77
N THR A 90 -5.59 7.49 5.29
CA THR A 90 -6.04 7.53 6.69
C THR A 90 -7.55 7.74 6.80
N ASN A 91 -8.17 7.13 7.80
CA ASN A 91 -9.56 7.39 8.17
C ASN A 91 -9.77 8.72 8.92
N GLY A 92 -8.68 9.36 9.35
CA GLY A 92 -8.69 10.67 9.99
C GLY A 92 -9.36 10.76 11.37
N VAL A 93 -9.82 9.64 11.94
CA VAL A 93 -10.54 9.64 13.24
C VAL A 93 -9.69 10.19 14.37
N LYS A 94 -8.39 9.95 14.33
CA LYS A 94 -7.45 10.46 15.32
C LYS A 94 -6.25 11.10 14.65
N TYR A 95 -6.04 12.39 14.93
CA TYR A 95 -4.84 13.07 14.46
C TYR A 95 -3.62 12.67 15.29
N ASN A 96 -2.54 12.30 14.60
CA ASN A 96 -1.24 12.08 15.21
C ASN A 96 -0.33 13.30 14.89
N PRO A 97 0.17 14.04 15.90
CA PRO A 97 0.97 15.25 15.66
C PRO A 97 2.30 14.98 14.93
N ASN A 98 2.80 13.74 14.97
CA ASN A 98 4.03 13.37 14.28
C ASN A 98 3.83 13.13 12.78
N LEU A 99 2.57 13.07 12.29
CA LEU A 99 2.27 12.77 10.89
C LEU A 99 2.87 13.82 9.95
N ILE A 100 2.66 15.11 10.23
CA ILE A 100 3.12 16.17 9.34
C ILE A 100 4.64 16.33 9.33
N PRO A 101 5.34 16.34 10.48
CA PRO A 101 6.81 16.31 10.49
C PRO A 101 7.37 15.13 9.66
N LEU A 102 6.84 13.95 9.83
CA LEU A 102 7.27 12.77 9.08
C LEU A 102 7.00 12.88 7.58
N MET A 103 5.85 13.44 7.19
CA MET A 103 5.53 13.72 5.78
C MET A 103 6.53 14.70 5.16
N ASN A 104 6.95 15.72 5.90
CA ASN A 104 7.95 16.68 5.42
C ASN A 104 9.32 16.01 5.22
N GLU A 105 9.75 15.15 6.13
CA GLU A 105 11.00 14.39 5.97
C GLU A 105 10.96 13.47 4.74
N TRP A 106 9.82 12.83 4.49
CA TRP A 106 9.60 12.04 3.28
C TRP A 106 9.61 12.91 2.01
N LEU A 107 8.98 14.10 2.07
CA LEU A 107 8.95 15.03 0.94
C LEU A 107 10.37 15.44 0.53
N GLU A 108 11.19 15.84 1.50
CA GLU A 108 12.59 16.19 1.26
C GLU A 108 13.38 15.03 0.63
N TYR A 109 13.18 13.81 1.14
CA TYR A 109 13.86 12.63 0.61
C TYR A 109 13.43 12.29 -0.82
N CYS A 110 12.13 12.16 -1.07
CA CYS A 110 11.61 11.85 -2.41
C CYS A 110 11.99 12.93 -3.43
N TYR A 111 11.88 14.20 -3.05
CA TYR A 111 12.31 15.32 -3.88
C TYR A 111 13.81 15.24 -4.21
N SER A 112 14.65 14.90 -3.23
CA SER A 112 16.08 14.75 -3.48
C SER A 112 16.41 13.55 -4.38
N CYS A 113 15.63 12.48 -4.33
CA CYS A 113 15.76 11.36 -5.25
C CYS A 113 15.47 11.77 -6.71
N ASP A 114 14.43 12.57 -6.94
CA ASP A 114 14.01 12.99 -8.30
C ASP A 114 14.93 14.08 -8.89
N TYR A 115 15.30 15.06 -8.08
CA TYR A 115 16.01 16.24 -8.59
C TYR A 115 17.51 16.26 -8.26
N GLY A 116 18.00 15.31 -7.47
CA GLY A 116 19.41 15.20 -7.08
C GLY A 116 19.90 16.40 -6.25
N THR A 117 18.99 17.17 -5.63
CA THR A 117 19.29 18.37 -4.86
C THR A 117 18.28 18.60 -3.73
N ASN A 118 18.73 19.30 -2.68
CA ASN A 118 17.86 19.76 -1.61
C ASN A 118 17.36 21.21 -1.83
N ASP A 119 17.65 21.81 -2.98
CA ASP A 119 17.11 23.12 -3.35
C ASP A 119 15.66 22.97 -3.82
N LEU A 120 14.72 23.37 -2.97
CA LEU A 120 13.27 23.22 -3.17
C LEU A 120 12.67 24.21 -4.19
N SER A 121 13.48 24.81 -5.08
CA SER A 121 13.01 25.78 -6.10
C SER A 121 12.00 25.17 -7.09
N LYS A 122 11.97 23.84 -7.23
CA LYS A 122 11.02 23.10 -8.08
C LYS A 122 10.01 22.25 -7.29
N LEU A 123 9.78 22.61 -6.02
CA LEU A 123 8.88 21.83 -5.16
C LEU A 123 7.45 21.79 -5.71
N ASP A 124 6.95 22.89 -6.26
CA ASP A 124 5.61 22.95 -6.83
C ASP A 124 5.50 22.00 -8.04
N ASP A 125 6.49 22.02 -8.94
CA ASP A 125 6.55 21.10 -10.09
C ASP A 125 6.57 19.64 -9.64
N TYR A 126 7.33 19.32 -8.59
CA TYR A 126 7.37 17.97 -8.02
C TYR A 126 6.01 17.55 -7.45
N LEU A 127 5.37 18.41 -6.66
CA LEU A 127 4.07 18.12 -6.05
C LEU A 127 2.96 17.97 -7.10
N GLU A 128 3.01 18.73 -8.20
CA GLU A 128 2.07 18.60 -9.30
C GLU A 128 2.22 17.28 -10.08
N ASN A 129 3.44 16.80 -10.24
CA ASN A 129 3.75 15.65 -11.11
C ASN A 129 3.94 14.33 -10.36
N SER A 130 4.11 14.36 -9.03
CA SER A 130 4.29 13.15 -8.22
C SER A 130 2.98 12.67 -7.58
N SER A 131 2.96 11.41 -7.10
CA SER A 131 1.86 10.87 -6.29
C SER A 131 2.01 11.16 -4.80
N PHE A 132 2.92 12.09 -4.41
CA PHE A 132 3.16 12.41 -3.02
C PHE A 132 1.92 12.99 -2.32
N GLY A 133 1.52 12.43 -1.16
CA GLY A 133 0.41 13.00 -0.41
C GLY A 133 -0.23 12.16 0.68
N LEU A 134 -1.33 12.72 1.18
CA LEU A 134 -2.24 12.11 2.15
C LEU A 134 -3.62 11.97 1.54
N SER A 135 -4.28 10.83 1.74
CA SER A 135 -5.68 10.65 1.40
C SER A 135 -6.51 10.45 2.65
N LEU A 136 -7.60 11.17 2.73
CA LEU A 136 -8.57 11.07 3.81
C LEU A 136 -9.79 10.29 3.32
N SER A 137 -10.08 9.16 3.96
CA SER A 137 -11.26 8.35 3.64
C SER A 137 -12.51 9.02 4.20
N ILE A 138 -13.19 9.82 3.37
CA ILE A 138 -14.44 10.49 3.72
C ILE A 138 -15.56 10.00 2.81
N ASP A 139 -16.46 9.23 3.35
CA ASP A 139 -17.67 8.79 2.67
C ASP A 139 -18.79 8.53 3.68
N LYS A 140 -19.93 8.08 3.18
CA LYS A 140 -21.11 7.78 4.04
C LYS A 140 -20.92 6.59 5.00
N TYR A 141 -19.85 5.81 4.82
CA TYR A 141 -19.58 4.60 5.60
C TYR A 141 -18.53 4.83 6.69
N HIS A 142 -17.70 5.88 6.52
CA HIS A 142 -16.69 6.28 7.52
C HIS A 142 -17.29 7.19 8.59
N PRO A 143 -16.67 7.28 9.78
CA PRO A 143 -17.05 8.28 10.77
C PRO A 143 -16.98 9.69 10.18
N LYS A 144 -18.01 10.52 10.51
CA LYS A 144 -18.00 11.91 10.07
C LYS A 144 -16.85 12.67 10.72
N LEU A 145 -16.04 13.31 9.90
CA LEU A 145 -14.94 14.16 10.34
C LEU A 145 -15.39 15.63 10.35
N ASP A 146 -14.83 16.41 11.28
CA ASP A 146 -15.02 17.85 11.28
C ASP A 146 -14.12 18.48 10.20
N GLU A 147 -14.73 19.05 9.16
CA GLU A 147 -14.04 19.74 8.07
C GLU A 147 -13.20 20.93 8.55
N ARG A 148 -13.45 21.42 9.77
CA ARG A 148 -12.65 22.47 10.41
C ARG A 148 -11.44 21.91 11.13
N SER A 149 -11.29 20.59 11.23
CA SER A 149 -10.12 19.98 11.85
C SER A 149 -8.84 20.34 11.12
N ASN A 150 -7.74 20.44 11.86
CA ASN A 150 -6.43 20.71 11.25
C ASN A 150 -6.04 19.60 10.27
N LEU A 151 -6.39 18.35 10.57
CA LEU A 151 -6.11 17.23 9.68
C LEU A 151 -6.81 17.38 8.33
N TYR A 152 -8.11 17.72 8.32
CA TYR A 152 -8.85 17.97 7.07
C TYR A 152 -8.21 19.07 6.24
N ARG A 153 -7.83 20.19 6.89
CA ARG A 153 -7.17 21.32 6.21
C ARG A 153 -5.81 20.93 5.64
N ILE A 154 -5.04 20.14 6.37
CA ILE A 154 -3.70 19.70 5.96
C ILE A 154 -3.83 18.76 4.77
N VAL A 155 -4.71 17.76 4.85
CA VAL A 155 -4.96 16.85 3.73
C VAL A 155 -5.42 17.62 2.50
N LYS A 156 -6.31 18.59 2.67
CA LYS A 156 -6.75 19.46 1.60
C LYS A 156 -5.59 20.29 1.01
N TYR A 157 -4.69 20.79 1.84
CA TYR A 157 -3.51 21.52 1.38
C TYR A 157 -2.59 20.65 0.54
N TYR A 158 -2.19 19.48 1.02
CA TYR A 158 -1.34 18.55 0.27
C TYR A 158 -2.00 18.04 -1.03
N ASN A 159 -3.31 17.96 -1.08
CA ASN A 159 -4.05 17.42 -2.22
C ASN A 159 -4.63 18.47 -3.16
N ASN A 160 -4.78 19.74 -2.76
CA ASN A 160 -5.21 20.82 -3.65
C ASN A 160 -4.20 21.12 -4.77
N GLN A 161 -2.98 20.63 -4.65
CA GLN A 161 -1.99 20.69 -5.71
C GLN A 161 -2.29 19.65 -6.83
N LYS A 162 -3.27 18.76 -6.65
CA LYS A 162 -3.52 17.62 -7.54
C LYS A 162 -4.91 17.67 -8.17
N GLU A 163 -5.19 18.68 -8.99
CA GLU A 163 -6.40 18.68 -9.86
C GLU A 163 -6.42 17.49 -10.85
N HIS A 164 -5.29 16.80 -11.07
CA HIS A 164 -5.12 15.80 -12.11
C HIS A 164 -5.84 14.46 -11.89
N TYR A 165 -6.25 14.13 -10.65
CA TYR A 165 -6.89 12.83 -10.37
C TYR A 165 -8.36 12.92 -9.99
N GLY A 166 -8.99 14.10 -10.05
CA GLY A 166 -10.39 14.28 -9.71
C GLY A 166 -10.76 13.90 -8.26
N ASN A 167 -9.73 13.75 -7.43
CA ASN A 167 -9.82 13.43 -6.02
C ASN A 167 -9.20 14.59 -5.24
N ASP A 168 -10.02 15.36 -4.58
CA ASP A 168 -9.65 16.40 -3.63
C ASP A 168 -9.03 15.82 -2.32
N GLY A 169 -8.41 14.63 -2.39
CA GLY A 169 -7.90 13.87 -1.25
C GLY A 169 -9.00 13.24 -0.41
N ILE A 170 -10.21 13.28 -0.89
CA ILE A 170 -11.38 12.67 -0.28
C ILE A 170 -11.73 11.43 -1.09
N ASN A 171 -11.47 10.26 -0.53
CA ASN A 171 -11.89 9.00 -1.13
C ASN A 171 -13.38 8.77 -0.84
N ASN A 172 -14.24 9.05 -1.83
CA ASN A 172 -15.67 8.84 -1.74
C ASN A 172 -16.13 7.83 -2.81
N PRO A 173 -15.92 6.53 -2.60
CA PRO A 173 -16.23 5.52 -3.59
C PRO A 173 -17.72 5.42 -3.86
N LYS A 174 -18.12 5.44 -5.13
CA LYS A 174 -19.50 5.18 -5.56
C LYS A 174 -19.92 3.74 -5.31
N TYR A 175 -18.96 2.84 -5.26
CA TYR A 175 -19.13 1.40 -5.16
C TYR A 175 -18.26 0.84 -4.04
N VAL A 176 -18.71 -0.24 -3.44
CA VAL A 176 -17.98 -0.98 -2.41
C VAL A 176 -17.46 -2.28 -3.01
N MET A 177 -16.26 -2.67 -2.68
CA MET A 177 -15.75 -4.00 -3.08
C MET A 177 -16.47 -5.10 -2.30
N GLN A 178 -16.83 -6.17 -2.98
CA GLN A 178 -17.49 -7.33 -2.36
C GLN A 178 -16.47 -8.22 -1.64
N GLU A 179 -15.80 -7.64 -0.65
CA GLU A 179 -14.75 -8.29 0.12
C GLU A 179 -14.82 -7.83 1.60
N GLY A 180 -14.15 -8.54 2.48
CA GLY A 180 -14.08 -8.20 3.89
C GLY A 180 -15.45 -8.14 4.58
N ASN A 181 -15.72 -7.04 5.29
CA ASN A 181 -17.00 -6.85 6.00
C ASN A 181 -18.19 -6.70 5.05
N ALA A 182 -17.98 -6.13 3.87
CA ALA A 182 -19.04 -5.90 2.89
C ALA A 182 -19.49 -7.17 2.16
N LYS A 183 -18.70 -8.24 2.18
CA LYS A 183 -18.88 -9.43 1.34
C LYS A 183 -20.28 -10.03 1.34
N ASN A 184 -20.95 -10.00 2.48
CA ASN A 184 -22.27 -10.60 2.68
C ASN A 184 -23.39 -9.56 2.83
N ASN A 185 -23.12 -8.28 2.58
CA ASN A 185 -24.11 -7.21 2.75
C ASN A 185 -24.72 -6.80 1.42
N ASN A 186 -25.89 -7.35 1.11
CA ASN A 186 -26.61 -7.10 -0.13
C ASN A 186 -27.17 -5.66 -0.28
N SER A 187 -27.02 -4.80 0.74
CA SER A 187 -27.44 -3.40 0.67
C SER A 187 -26.46 -2.50 -0.09
N TYR A 188 -25.23 -2.99 -0.34
CA TYR A 188 -24.21 -2.25 -1.06
C TYR A 188 -24.36 -2.39 -2.57
N LYS A 189 -24.02 -1.32 -3.29
CA LYS A 189 -23.72 -1.41 -4.72
C LYS A 189 -22.28 -1.84 -4.86
N PHE A 190 -22.08 -3.07 -5.31
CA PHE A 190 -20.77 -3.61 -5.56
C PHE A 190 -20.22 -3.14 -6.91
N GLY A 191 -18.94 -2.85 -6.93
CA GLY A 191 -18.21 -2.45 -8.12
C GLY A 191 -16.73 -2.39 -7.83
N GLY A 192 -15.95 -2.02 -8.83
CA GLY A 192 -14.50 -2.03 -8.74
C GLY A 192 -13.91 -3.29 -9.35
N ARG A 193 -12.71 -3.65 -8.93
CA ARG A 193 -12.06 -4.88 -9.37
C ARG A 193 -12.79 -6.06 -8.72
N PHE A 194 -13.51 -6.85 -9.53
CA PHE A 194 -14.05 -8.12 -9.05
C PHE A 194 -12.89 -9.11 -8.95
N LEU A 195 -12.60 -9.58 -7.76
CA LEU A 195 -11.52 -10.53 -7.49
C LEU A 195 -11.68 -11.86 -8.27
N ASP A 196 -12.91 -12.23 -8.65
CA ASP A 196 -13.22 -13.40 -9.48
C ASP A 196 -12.75 -13.30 -10.94
N LYS A 197 -12.41 -12.08 -11.40
CA LYS A 197 -11.86 -11.81 -12.74
C LYS A 197 -10.36 -11.51 -12.72
N PHE A 198 -9.75 -11.52 -11.55
CA PHE A 198 -8.32 -11.24 -11.40
C PHE A 198 -7.50 -12.50 -11.63
N ASN A 199 -6.64 -12.41 -12.61
CA ASN A 199 -5.46 -13.24 -12.64
C ASN A 199 -4.53 -12.73 -11.53
N PHE A 200 -4.35 -13.46 -10.43
CA PHE A 200 -3.46 -13.11 -9.33
C PHE A 200 -2.00 -13.32 -9.73
N GLN A 201 -1.61 -12.76 -10.86
CA GLN A 201 -0.24 -12.77 -11.33
C GLN A 201 0.37 -11.41 -11.08
N PHE A 202 1.68 -11.39 -10.81
CA PHE A 202 2.41 -10.15 -10.85
C PHE A 202 2.50 -9.68 -12.30
N SER A 203 2.15 -8.42 -12.55
CA SER A 203 2.52 -7.75 -13.77
C SER A 203 3.97 -7.28 -13.62
N PHE A 204 4.84 -7.73 -14.52
CA PHE A 204 6.24 -7.36 -14.50
C PHE A 204 6.88 -7.47 -15.88
N GLU A 205 7.95 -6.72 -16.08
CA GLU A 205 8.84 -6.83 -17.22
C GLU A 205 10.21 -7.30 -16.76
N GLU A 206 10.73 -8.33 -17.41
CA GLU A 206 12.00 -8.93 -17.07
C GLU A 206 13.04 -8.69 -18.17
N TYR A 207 14.17 -8.10 -17.79
CA TYR A 207 15.35 -7.90 -18.62
C TYR A 207 16.51 -8.74 -18.08
N GLU A 208 17.66 -8.74 -18.78
CA GLU A 208 18.83 -9.56 -18.36
C GLU A 208 19.30 -9.20 -16.94
N GLU A 209 19.33 -7.90 -16.60
CA GLU A 209 19.84 -7.38 -15.32
C GLU A 209 18.80 -6.71 -14.45
N GLU A 210 17.53 -6.62 -14.90
CA GLU A 210 16.47 -5.87 -14.22
C GLU A 210 15.15 -6.65 -14.18
N LEU A 211 14.40 -6.43 -13.11
CA LEU A 211 13.02 -6.88 -12.91
C LEU A 211 12.16 -5.69 -12.51
N ASN A 212 11.26 -5.26 -13.40
CA ASN A 212 10.33 -4.17 -13.14
C ASN A 212 8.95 -4.74 -12.79
N VAL A 213 8.47 -4.48 -11.57
CA VAL A 213 7.20 -4.99 -11.04
C VAL A 213 6.20 -3.85 -10.92
N ASP A 214 5.00 -4.00 -11.51
CA ASP A 214 3.99 -2.93 -11.53
C ASP A 214 3.37 -2.68 -10.15
N GLU A 215 2.85 -3.72 -9.51
CA GLU A 215 2.21 -3.61 -8.19
C GLU A 215 2.71 -4.71 -7.26
N LEU A 216 3.00 -4.33 -6.02
CA LEU A 216 3.45 -5.23 -4.97
C LEU A 216 2.85 -4.82 -3.63
N TYR A 217 2.21 -5.76 -2.96
CA TYR A 217 1.71 -5.59 -1.61
C TYR A 217 2.47 -6.47 -0.63
N CYS A 218 2.95 -5.87 0.46
CA CYS A 218 3.60 -6.56 1.57
C CYS A 218 2.77 -6.41 2.84
N ASN A 219 2.31 -7.51 3.41
CA ASN A 219 1.57 -7.47 4.67
C ASN A 219 2.49 -7.43 5.90
N ILE A 220 1.90 -7.29 7.09
CA ILE A 220 2.66 -7.17 8.35
C ILE A 220 3.57 -8.37 8.67
N TYR A 221 3.34 -9.52 8.03
CA TYR A 221 4.15 -10.74 8.21
C TYR A 221 5.27 -10.86 7.17
N GLY A 222 5.32 -9.98 6.19
CA GLY A 222 6.27 -10.03 5.09
C GLY A 222 5.82 -10.91 3.91
N GLU A 223 4.55 -11.28 3.88
CA GLU A 223 3.96 -12.03 2.76
C GLU A 223 3.68 -11.05 1.61
N ILE A 224 4.11 -11.43 0.42
CA ILE A 224 4.00 -10.64 -0.80
C ILE A 224 2.83 -11.13 -1.64
N THR A 225 2.02 -10.20 -2.12
CA THR A 225 0.91 -10.47 -3.06
C THR A 225 0.90 -9.45 -4.20
N PRO A 226 0.31 -9.80 -5.37
CA PRO A 226 0.31 -8.93 -6.55
C PRO A 226 -0.69 -7.77 -6.47
N CYS A 227 -1.51 -7.70 -5.45
CA CYS A 227 -2.46 -6.58 -5.25
C CYS A 227 -2.82 -6.39 -3.79
N CYS A 228 -3.32 -5.19 -3.48
CA CYS A 228 -3.77 -4.83 -2.14
C CYS A 228 -5.27 -5.09 -1.89
N ASP A 229 -6.05 -5.51 -2.90
CA ASP A 229 -7.51 -5.57 -2.85
C ASP A 229 -8.04 -6.87 -2.24
N MET A 230 -7.45 -7.31 -1.12
CA MET A 230 -7.80 -8.55 -0.42
C MET A 230 -8.15 -8.30 1.05
N SER A 231 -9.16 -9.02 1.56
CA SER A 231 -9.38 -9.10 3.01
C SER A 231 -8.30 -9.93 3.69
N TYR A 232 -8.19 -9.79 5.02
CA TYR A 232 -7.27 -10.61 5.81
C TYR A 232 -7.55 -12.12 5.67
N ASP A 233 -8.83 -12.50 5.53
CA ASP A 233 -9.21 -13.89 5.26
C ASP A 233 -8.71 -14.38 3.90
N THR A 234 -8.85 -13.54 2.87
CA THR A 234 -8.39 -13.87 1.52
C THR A 234 -6.87 -13.96 1.46
N GLN A 235 -6.14 -13.05 2.14
CA GLN A 235 -4.68 -13.15 2.26
C GLN A 235 -4.23 -14.47 2.89
N ARG A 236 -4.88 -14.91 3.98
CA ARG A 236 -4.59 -16.21 4.63
C ARG A 236 -4.86 -17.40 3.72
N ASN A 237 -5.91 -17.34 2.90
CA ASN A 237 -6.21 -18.41 1.94
C ASN A 237 -5.21 -18.39 0.77
N PHE A 238 -4.80 -17.20 0.32
CA PHE A 238 -3.80 -17.04 -0.71
C PHE A 238 -2.50 -17.74 -0.34
N GLN A 239 -1.97 -17.51 0.85
CA GLN A 239 -0.77 -18.16 1.35
C GLN A 239 -0.90 -19.70 1.37
N LYS A 240 -2.05 -20.24 1.77
CA LYS A 240 -2.28 -21.71 1.80
C LYS A 240 -2.22 -22.34 0.41
N VAL A 241 -2.61 -21.60 -0.62
CA VAL A 241 -2.68 -22.11 -2.00
C VAL A 241 -1.35 -21.92 -2.72
N PHE A 242 -0.73 -20.74 -2.57
CA PHE A 242 0.52 -20.43 -3.26
C PHE A 242 1.77 -20.91 -2.53
N GLY A 243 1.66 -21.16 -1.23
CA GLY A 243 2.79 -21.58 -0.39
C GLY A 243 3.65 -20.39 0.03
N ASN A 244 4.92 -20.64 0.34
CA ASN A 244 5.80 -19.62 0.88
C ASN A 244 6.06 -18.48 -0.12
N ASN A 245 5.68 -17.27 0.29
CA ASN A 245 5.84 -16.00 -0.42
C ASN A 245 6.38 -14.90 0.52
N ASN A 246 7.15 -15.29 1.51
CA ASN A 246 7.58 -14.42 2.60
C ASN A 246 8.99 -13.86 2.34
N VAL A 247 9.12 -12.53 2.32
CA VAL A 247 10.41 -11.83 2.11
C VAL A 247 11.39 -12.03 3.26
N ASN A 248 10.93 -12.52 4.41
CA ASN A 248 11.83 -12.88 5.50
C ASN A 248 12.60 -14.18 5.21
N GLU A 249 12.15 -14.98 4.24
CA GLU A 249 12.69 -16.30 3.93
C GLU A 249 13.18 -16.41 2.47
N LEU A 250 12.59 -15.66 1.56
CA LEU A 250 12.85 -15.73 0.12
C LEU A 250 13.22 -14.34 -0.45
N LEU A 251 14.00 -14.34 -1.52
CA LEU A 251 14.24 -13.14 -2.33
C LEU A 251 12.98 -12.76 -3.10
N LEU A 252 12.76 -11.47 -3.28
CA LEU A 252 11.58 -10.94 -3.98
C LEU A 252 11.50 -11.45 -5.43
N GLU A 253 12.63 -11.48 -6.15
CA GLU A 253 12.72 -12.06 -7.49
C GLU A 253 12.19 -13.50 -7.53
N ALA A 254 12.59 -14.34 -6.56
CA ALA A 254 12.13 -15.72 -6.48
C ALA A 254 10.63 -15.83 -6.18
N ILE A 255 10.07 -14.90 -5.39
CA ILE A 255 8.63 -14.85 -5.12
C ILE A 255 7.88 -14.49 -6.40
N VAL A 256 8.25 -13.42 -7.08
CA VAL A 256 7.57 -12.93 -8.30
C VAL A 256 7.59 -13.98 -9.41
N THR A 257 8.76 -14.59 -9.69
CA THR A 257 8.91 -15.61 -10.74
C THR A 257 8.07 -16.86 -10.45
N LYS A 258 8.09 -17.34 -9.21
CA LYS A 258 7.33 -18.52 -8.78
C LYS A 258 5.82 -18.36 -8.97
N TYR A 259 5.30 -17.14 -8.80
CA TYR A 259 3.87 -16.87 -8.95
C TYR A 259 3.42 -16.96 -10.41
N ASN A 260 4.26 -16.59 -11.35
CA ASN A 260 3.90 -16.59 -12.76
C ASN A 260 3.93 -18.00 -13.41
N GLU A 261 4.56 -18.96 -12.75
CA GLU A 261 4.51 -20.35 -13.16
C GLU A 261 3.18 -21.05 -12.81
N LYS A 262 2.32 -20.42 -12.00
CA LYS A 262 1.05 -21.00 -11.56
C LYS A 262 -0.12 -20.20 -12.12
N GLU A 263 -0.81 -20.75 -13.12
CA GLU A 263 -2.13 -20.26 -13.53
C GLU A 263 -3.14 -20.51 -12.40
N MET A 264 -3.59 -19.48 -11.72
CA MET A 264 -4.62 -19.57 -10.69
C MET A 264 -5.58 -18.41 -10.77
N ASP A 265 -6.87 -18.71 -10.75
CA ASP A 265 -7.93 -17.73 -10.63
C ASP A 265 -8.45 -17.65 -9.17
N TYR A 266 -9.12 -16.56 -8.86
CA TYR A 266 -9.67 -16.32 -7.53
C TYR A 266 -10.75 -17.34 -7.13
N SER A 267 -11.45 -17.94 -8.08
CA SER A 267 -12.46 -18.96 -7.84
C SER A 267 -11.88 -20.17 -7.11
N SER A 268 -10.63 -20.51 -7.39
CA SER A 268 -9.90 -21.57 -6.70
C SER A 268 -9.65 -21.30 -5.21
N LEU A 269 -9.63 -20.00 -4.80
CA LEU A 269 -9.48 -19.59 -3.40
C LEU A 269 -10.80 -19.66 -2.62
N ILE A 270 -11.94 -19.50 -3.30
CA ILE A 270 -13.28 -19.47 -2.69
C ILE A 270 -13.92 -20.85 -2.57
N GLU A 271 -13.73 -21.74 -3.55
CA GLU A 271 -14.43 -23.03 -3.62
C GLU A 271 -14.10 -23.97 -2.45
N LYS A 272 -12.95 -23.83 -1.83
CA LYS A 272 -12.59 -24.65 -0.65
C LYS A 272 -13.38 -24.32 0.63
N LYS A 273 -14.14 -23.23 0.68
CA LYS A 273 -15.03 -22.88 1.82
C LYS A 273 -16.39 -23.56 1.78
N LYS A 274 -16.80 -24.13 0.62
CA LYS A 274 -18.10 -24.86 0.49
C LYS A 274 -18.00 -26.34 0.81
N ALA A 275 -16.81 -26.87 0.99
CA ALA A 275 -16.55 -28.29 1.22
C ALA A 275 -16.13 -28.65 2.67
N SER A 276 -16.14 -27.67 3.59
CA SER A 276 -15.93 -27.86 5.03
C SER A 276 -17.10 -27.26 5.80
#